data_e791997da3e81ab0ce66cff64875029e
#
_entry.id   e791997da3e81ab0ce66cff64875029e
#
_cell.length_a   1.000
_cell.length_b   1.000
_cell.length_c   1.000
_cell.angle_alpha   90.00
_cell.angle_beta   90.00
_cell.angle_gamma   90.00
#
_symmetry.space_group_name_H-M   'P 1'
#
loop_
_entity.id
_entity.type
_entity.pdbx_description
1 polymer ?
#
loop_
_entity_poly.entity_id
_entity_poly.type
_entity_poly.pdbx_seq_one_letter_code
_entity_poly.pdbx_strand_id
1 'polypeptide(L)'
;MGFTYMGPVNGHDVRGLTDMLRAAKELNRPVLLHVHTKKGKGYAPAEQEPEKFHGVSPFDPATGKSAPPSPSFSSVFGSELASLASSDRRICAITAAMADGTGLTAFARNHPRRFFDVGIAEGHAVAMAAGMAKQGMLPVFAVYDSFLQRGYDMLVQDVSLDSLHVVLAVDRTGLVGADGETHHGCIDYLSQIPGMTVFCPASFSELRHMLRAALYDCKGPAAIRYPRGGEGAYREDCGDAAVSVLRQGTDACIVTYGVLVNQALEAAQRLANEGVAVRVVKLNRVAPLEWDAVCGALDGASRLVVLE
;
A
#
# COMPACT_ATOMS: atom_id res chain seq x y z
N MET A 1 -15.33 -19.33 30.43
CA MET A 1 -13.92 -19.14 30.12
C MET A 1 -13.04 -18.89 31.35
N GLY A 2 -13.57 -18.86 32.57
CA GLY A 2 -12.79 -18.73 33.82
C GLY A 2 -12.26 -17.35 34.17
N PHE A 3 -12.59 -16.31 33.36
CA PHE A 3 -12.25 -14.92 33.69
C PHE A 3 -13.20 -14.34 34.73
N THR A 4 -12.67 -13.52 35.66
CA THR A 4 -13.47 -12.63 36.48
C THR A 4 -13.70 -11.33 35.69
N TYR A 5 -14.96 -10.99 35.50
CA TYR A 5 -15.32 -9.72 34.84
C TYR A 5 -15.35 -8.58 35.85
N MET A 6 -14.72 -7.46 35.52
CA MET A 6 -14.75 -6.19 36.23
C MET A 6 -15.08 -5.08 35.27
N GLY A 7 -16.09 -4.25 35.60
CA GLY A 7 -16.47 -3.11 34.75
C GLY A 7 -17.98 -3.06 34.47
N PRO A 8 -18.43 -2.18 33.53
CA PRO A 8 -17.61 -1.22 32.80
C PRO A 8 -17.11 -0.07 33.69
N VAL A 9 -15.86 0.37 33.45
CA VAL A 9 -15.28 1.54 34.13
C VAL A 9 -14.99 2.66 33.13
N ASN A 10 -15.06 3.90 33.61
CA ASN A 10 -14.72 5.07 32.81
C ASN A 10 -13.20 5.19 32.67
N GLY A 11 -12.66 4.93 31.46
CA GLY A 11 -11.24 5.01 31.16
C GLY A 11 -10.65 6.43 31.14
N HIS A 12 -11.50 7.48 31.24
CA HIS A 12 -11.06 8.86 31.39
C HIS A 12 -10.97 9.31 32.86
N ASP A 13 -11.45 8.49 33.79
CA ASP A 13 -11.22 8.67 35.23
C ASP A 13 -9.96 7.88 35.64
N VAL A 14 -8.81 8.56 35.58
CA VAL A 14 -7.51 7.95 35.87
C VAL A 14 -7.44 7.40 37.30
N ARG A 15 -8.07 8.09 38.29
CA ARG A 15 -8.06 7.63 39.68
C ARG A 15 -8.88 6.35 39.83
N GLY A 16 -10.13 6.37 39.37
CA GLY A 16 -11.01 5.20 39.41
C GLY A 16 -10.42 3.99 38.63
N LEU A 17 -9.81 4.23 37.46
CA LEU A 17 -9.15 3.19 36.69
C LEU A 17 -7.94 2.59 37.43
N THR A 18 -7.14 3.44 38.11
CA THR A 18 -6.00 2.97 38.91
C THR A 18 -6.45 2.09 40.07
N ASP A 19 -7.52 2.45 40.76
CA ASP A 19 -8.07 1.68 41.88
C ASP A 19 -8.62 0.32 41.40
N MET A 20 -9.30 0.30 40.24
CA MET A 20 -9.77 -0.95 39.63
C MET A 20 -8.64 -1.86 39.17
N LEU A 21 -7.54 -1.30 38.64
CA LEU A 21 -6.35 -2.08 38.27
C LEU A 21 -5.66 -2.71 39.49
N ARG A 22 -5.59 -1.98 40.61
CA ARG A 22 -5.07 -2.51 41.89
C ARG A 22 -5.96 -3.66 42.39
N ALA A 23 -7.28 -3.48 42.40
CA ALA A 23 -8.22 -4.51 42.82
C ALA A 23 -8.12 -5.76 41.89
N ALA A 24 -7.99 -5.55 40.57
CA ALA A 24 -7.79 -6.65 39.64
C ALA A 24 -6.51 -7.45 39.92
N LYS A 25 -5.40 -6.76 40.25
CA LYS A 25 -4.12 -7.38 40.60
C LYS A 25 -4.21 -8.26 41.86
N GLU A 26 -4.97 -7.83 42.87
CA GLU A 26 -5.13 -8.57 44.14
C GLU A 26 -5.92 -9.87 43.95
N LEU A 27 -6.72 -10.03 42.91
CA LEU A 27 -7.51 -11.24 42.69
C LEU A 27 -6.67 -12.46 42.35
N ASN A 28 -5.43 -12.30 41.94
CA ASN A 28 -4.48 -13.37 41.59
C ASN A 28 -5.08 -14.49 40.72
N ARG A 29 -5.89 -14.11 39.75
CA ARG A 29 -6.57 -14.96 38.75
C ARG A 29 -6.84 -14.17 37.48
N PRO A 30 -7.16 -14.81 36.34
CA PRO A 30 -7.47 -14.11 35.11
C PRO A 30 -8.65 -13.12 35.26
N VAL A 31 -8.44 -11.87 34.89
CA VAL A 31 -9.43 -10.79 34.97
C VAL A 31 -9.66 -10.17 33.60
N LEU A 32 -10.92 -9.97 33.24
CA LEU A 32 -11.34 -9.14 32.12
C LEU A 32 -11.79 -7.79 32.65
N LEU A 33 -10.93 -6.79 32.59
CA LEU A 33 -11.28 -5.42 32.95
C LEU A 33 -11.85 -4.68 31.73
N HIS A 34 -13.14 -4.37 31.79
CA HIS A 34 -13.84 -3.66 30.73
C HIS A 34 -13.78 -2.15 30.93
N VAL A 35 -13.03 -1.46 30.08
CA VAL A 35 -12.81 -0.01 30.16
C VAL A 35 -13.49 0.69 29.00
N HIS A 36 -14.35 1.67 29.29
CA HIS A 36 -14.98 2.53 28.30
C HIS A 36 -14.20 3.83 28.11
N THR A 37 -13.84 4.12 26.89
CA THR A 37 -13.23 5.39 26.49
C THR A 37 -14.01 6.03 25.35
N LYS A 38 -13.89 7.35 25.21
CA LYS A 38 -14.31 8.09 24.02
C LYS A 38 -13.07 8.51 23.25
N LYS A 39 -12.91 8.03 22.02
CA LYS A 39 -11.78 8.39 21.16
C LYS A 39 -11.78 9.91 20.92
N GLY A 40 -10.62 10.56 21.04
CA GLY A 40 -10.47 12.00 20.88
C GLY A 40 -10.92 12.83 22.09
N LYS A 41 -11.23 12.20 23.24
CA LYS A 41 -11.70 12.86 24.46
C LYS A 41 -10.82 14.04 24.87
N GLY A 42 -11.48 15.21 25.08
CA GLY A 42 -10.81 16.45 25.46
C GLY A 42 -10.54 17.40 24.29
N TYR A 43 -10.79 16.96 23.05
CA TYR A 43 -10.68 17.79 21.86
C TYR A 43 -11.93 17.64 20.99
N ALA A 44 -12.81 18.64 21.01
CA ALA A 44 -14.13 18.55 20.39
C ALA A 44 -14.11 18.13 18.90
N PRO A 45 -13.21 18.63 18.02
CA PRO A 45 -13.14 18.16 16.65
C PRO A 45 -12.84 16.66 16.54
N ALA A 46 -11.94 16.13 17.39
CA ALA A 46 -11.60 14.70 17.37
C ALA A 46 -12.71 13.83 18.00
N GLU A 47 -13.49 14.37 18.94
CA GLU A 47 -14.65 13.67 19.49
C GLU A 47 -15.78 13.53 18.48
N GLN A 48 -15.91 14.49 17.54
CA GLN A 48 -16.92 14.50 16.49
C GLN A 48 -16.52 13.67 15.27
N GLU A 49 -15.24 13.70 14.89
CA GLU A 49 -14.69 13.00 13.73
C GLU A 49 -13.47 12.15 14.12
N PRO A 50 -13.63 11.10 14.98
CA PRO A 50 -12.50 10.37 15.56
C PRO A 50 -11.64 9.63 14.53
N GLU A 51 -12.19 9.26 13.41
CA GLU A 51 -11.45 8.58 12.33
C GLU A 51 -10.48 9.54 11.65
N LYS A 52 -10.90 10.77 11.38
CA LYS A 52 -10.08 11.83 10.80
C LYS A 52 -8.86 12.18 11.64
N PHE A 53 -8.97 12.04 12.96
CA PHE A 53 -7.90 12.34 13.92
C PHE A 53 -7.16 11.08 14.39
N HIS A 54 -7.32 9.95 13.72
CA HIS A 54 -6.60 8.72 14.07
C HIS A 54 -5.11 8.75 13.67
N GLY A 55 -4.81 9.27 12.48
CA GLY A 55 -3.43 9.42 11.97
C GLY A 55 -3.35 10.70 11.16
N VAL A 56 -3.24 11.86 11.84
CA VAL A 56 -3.30 13.17 11.20
C VAL A 56 -1.93 13.74 10.89
N SER A 57 -1.84 14.45 9.76
CA SER A 57 -0.74 15.39 9.50
C SER A 57 -0.83 16.60 10.44
N PRO A 58 0.20 17.42 10.58
CA PRO A 58 0.14 18.65 11.35
C PRO A 58 -1.09 19.48 10.98
N PHE A 59 -1.81 19.95 11.99
CA PHE A 59 -3.04 20.73 11.83
C PHE A 59 -3.09 21.91 12.82
N ASP A 60 -3.91 22.90 12.54
CA ASP A 60 -4.18 23.99 13.46
C ASP A 60 -5.08 23.52 14.62
N PRO A 61 -4.60 23.48 15.87
CA PRO A 61 -5.38 23.02 17.01
C PRO A 61 -6.66 23.84 17.29
N ALA A 62 -6.70 25.12 16.89
CA ALA A 62 -7.85 25.98 17.12
C ALA A 62 -9.01 25.63 16.18
N THR A 63 -8.71 25.21 14.95
CA THR A 63 -9.72 24.95 13.91
C THR A 63 -9.88 23.47 13.57
N GLY A 64 -8.94 22.61 13.96
CA GLY A 64 -8.89 21.20 13.57
C GLY A 64 -8.57 20.99 12.07
N LYS A 65 -8.11 22.03 11.36
CA LYS A 65 -7.85 21.96 9.92
C LYS A 65 -6.37 21.74 9.63
N SER A 66 -6.09 20.79 8.75
CA SER A 66 -4.76 20.58 8.17
C SER A 66 -4.60 21.43 6.89
N ALA A 67 -3.37 21.64 6.46
CA ALA A 67 -3.10 22.17 5.12
C ALA A 67 -3.75 21.27 4.05
N PRO A 68 -4.13 21.84 2.89
CA PRO A 68 -4.64 21.03 1.77
C PRO A 68 -3.63 19.91 1.44
N PRO A 69 -4.09 18.66 1.27
CA PRO A 69 -3.20 17.57 0.96
C PRO A 69 -2.58 17.76 -0.44
N SER A 70 -1.28 17.55 -0.54
CA SER A 70 -0.62 17.43 -1.84
C SER A 70 -1.02 16.12 -2.53
N PRO A 71 -1.02 16.07 -3.87
CA PRO A 71 -1.25 14.82 -4.58
C PRO A 71 -0.30 13.72 -4.09
N SER A 72 -0.84 12.52 -3.89
CA SER A 72 -0.10 11.34 -3.45
C SER A 72 -0.45 10.14 -4.33
N PHE A 73 0.39 9.10 -4.31
CA PHE A 73 0.08 7.85 -5.01
C PHE A 73 -1.28 7.28 -4.60
N SER A 74 -1.60 7.27 -3.29
CA SER A 74 -2.91 6.81 -2.79
C SER A 74 -4.07 7.64 -3.37
N SER A 75 -3.95 8.97 -3.40
CA SER A 75 -5.01 9.84 -3.94
C SER A 75 -5.18 9.70 -5.45
N VAL A 76 -4.08 9.51 -6.18
CA VAL A 76 -4.09 9.27 -7.64
C VAL A 76 -4.69 7.90 -7.94
N PHE A 77 -4.28 6.86 -7.21
CA PHE A 77 -4.85 5.51 -7.31
C PHE A 77 -6.37 5.55 -7.10
N GLY A 78 -6.83 6.11 -5.98
CA GLY A 78 -8.26 6.12 -5.65
C GLY A 78 -9.11 6.90 -6.65
N SER A 79 -8.60 8.03 -7.15
CA SER A 79 -9.30 8.82 -8.17
C SER A 79 -9.37 8.11 -9.52
N GLU A 80 -8.28 7.48 -9.95
CA GLU A 80 -8.24 6.71 -11.21
C GLU A 80 -9.15 5.49 -11.13
N LEU A 81 -9.10 4.73 -10.02
CA LEU A 81 -9.96 3.57 -9.83
C LEU A 81 -11.44 3.95 -9.83
N ALA A 82 -11.83 5.04 -9.16
CA ALA A 82 -13.20 5.54 -9.17
C ALA A 82 -13.66 5.97 -10.59
N SER A 83 -12.76 6.58 -11.36
CA SER A 83 -13.01 6.94 -12.76
C SER A 83 -13.23 5.71 -13.63
N LEU A 84 -12.36 4.71 -13.55
CA LEU A 84 -12.48 3.45 -14.28
C LEU A 84 -13.78 2.70 -13.91
N ALA A 85 -14.12 2.67 -12.63
CA ALA A 85 -15.35 2.04 -12.16
C ALA A 85 -16.63 2.74 -12.65
N SER A 86 -16.56 3.99 -13.09
CA SER A 86 -17.70 4.68 -13.70
C SER A 86 -18.02 4.14 -15.09
N SER A 87 -17.02 3.63 -15.81
CA SER A 87 -17.19 3.03 -17.15
C SER A 87 -17.25 1.51 -17.13
N ASP A 88 -16.64 0.84 -16.16
CA ASP A 88 -16.69 -0.62 -16.02
C ASP A 88 -17.34 -1.05 -14.69
N ARG A 89 -18.52 -1.63 -14.80
CA ARG A 89 -19.33 -2.07 -13.64
C ARG A 89 -18.78 -3.32 -12.94
N ARG A 90 -17.82 -4.02 -13.53
CA ARG A 90 -17.17 -5.19 -12.92
C ARG A 90 -16.22 -4.80 -11.82
N ILE A 91 -15.64 -3.57 -11.87
CA ILE A 91 -14.67 -3.10 -10.88
C ILE A 91 -15.35 -2.93 -9.53
N CYS A 92 -14.82 -3.60 -8.51
CA CYS A 92 -15.14 -3.41 -7.10
C CYS A 92 -13.87 -3.14 -6.29
N ALA A 93 -14.02 -2.36 -5.23
CA ALA A 93 -12.91 -2.01 -4.33
C ALA A 93 -13.14 -2.65 -2.96
N ILE A 94 -12.10 -3.26 -2.44
CA ILE A 94 -12.08 -3.90 -1.12
C ILE A 94 -10.96 -3.24 -0.30
N THR A 95 -11.18 -3.04 0.97
CA THR A 95 -10.15 -2.60 1.92
C THR A 95 -10.39 -3.25 3.30
N ALA A 96 -9.38 -3.19 4.16
CA ALA A 96 -9.43 -3.74 5.52
C ALA A 96 -9.21 -2.63 6.55
N ALA A 97 -10.24 -1.81 6.80
CA ALA A 97 -10.23 -0.63 7.68
C ALA A 97 -9.22 0.47 7.27
N MET A 98 -8.93 0.60 5.96
CA MET A 98 -7.92 1.53 5.43
C MET A 98 -8.48 2.43 4.30
N ALA A 99 -9.79 2.65 4.24
CA ALA A 99 -10.44 3.36 3.12
C ALA A 99 -9.84 4.75 2.85
N ASP A 100 -9.62 5.55 3.88
CA ASP A 100 -9.05 6.88 3.74
C ASP A 100 -7.56 6.82 3.36
N GLY A 101 -6.79 6.02 4.08
CA GLY A 101 -5.35 5.89 3.88
C GLY A 101 -4.94 5.33 2.52
N THR A 102 -5.77 4.51 1.88
CA THR A 102 -5.57 3.96 0.53
C THR A 102 -6.24 4.80 -0.57
N GLY A 103 -6.86 5.94 -0.21
CA GLY A 103 -7.50 6.85 -1.18
C GLY A 103 -8.87 6.39 -1.69
N LEU A 104 -9.48 5.37 -1.10
CA LEU A 104 -10.76 4.82 -1.57
C LEU A 104 -12.01 5.59 -1.14
N THR A 105 -11.88 6.68 -0.38
CA THR A 105 -13.03 7.48 0.10
C THR A 105 -13.92 7.98 -1.04
N ALA A 106 -13.32 8.42 -2.15
CA ALA A 106 -14.08 8.85 -3.34
C ALA A 106 -14.80 7.67 -4.00
N PHE A 107 -14.15 6.52 -4.10
CA PHE A 107 -14.77 5.29 -4.63
C PHE A 107 -15.96 4.85 -3.78
N ALA A 108 -15.81 4.82 -2.47
CA ALA A 108 -16.87 4.46 -1.52
C ALA A 108 -18.11 5.35 -1.67
N ARG A 109 -17.90 6.66 -1.88
CA ARG A 109 -18.98 7.64 -2.10
C ARG A 109 -19.68 7.45 -3.44
N ASN A 110 -18.90 7.27 -4.52
CA ASN A 110 -19.42 7.23 -5.89
C ASN A 110 -20.01 5.85 -6.25
N HIS A 111 -19.47 4.78 -5.65
CA HIS A 111 -19.82 3.39 -5.97
C HIS A 111 -20.11 2.56 -4.71
N PRO A 112 -21.02 2.98 -3.80
CA PRO A 112 -21.20 2.35 -2.48
C PRO A 112 -21.61 0.87 -2.53
N ARG A 113 -22.25 0.42 -3.61
CA ARG A 113 -22.65 -0.99 -3.79
C ARG A 113 -21.50 -1.89 -4.27
N ARG A 114 -20.36 -1.32 -4.60
CA ARG A 114 -19.17 -2.02 -5.10
C ARG A 114 -17.93 -1.71 -4.26
N PHE A 115 -18.14 -1.10 -3.10
CA PHE A 115 -17.14 -0.83 -2.09
C PHE A 115 -17.39 -1.71 -0.87
N PHE A 116 -16.32 -2.37 -0.39
CA PHE A 116 -16.39 -3.30 0.73
C PHE A 116 -15.24 -3.01 1.70
N ASP A 117 -15.58 -2.57 2.90
CA ASP A 117 -14.63 -2.50 4.00
C ASP A 117 -14.90 -3.70 4.93
N VAL A 118 -13.95 -4.62 4.99
CA VAL A 118 -14.10 -5.86 5.76
C VAL A 118 -13.64 -5.72 7.22
N GLY A 119 -13.27 -4.51 7.64
CA GLY A 119 -12.60 -4.31 8.93
C GLY A 119 -11.17 -4.84 8.91
N ILE A 120 -10.56 -5.05 10.08
CA ILE A 120 -9.18 -5.57 10.19
C ILE A 120 -9.20 -7.09 9.94
N ALA A 121 -9.37 -7.48 8.67
CA ALA A 121 -9.53 -8.88 8.25
C ALA A 121 -8.95 -9.10 6.84
N GLU A 122 -7.66 -8.89 6.67
CA GLU A 122 -6.97 -8.94 5.38
C GLU A 122 -7.11 -10.30 4.68
N GLY A 123 -7.03 -11.41 5.43
CA GLY A 123 -7.27 -12.75 4.87
C GLY A 123 -8.67 -12.92 4.31
N HIS A 124 -9.70 -12.39 5.00
CA HIS A 124 -11.07 -12.38 4.49
C HIS A 124 -11.20 -11.51 3.21
N ALA A 125 -10.52 -10.36 3.17
CA ALA A 125 -10.51 -9.51 1.98
C ALA A 125 -9.99 -10.25 0.74
N VAL A 126 -8.91 -11.03 0.89
CA VAL A 126 -8.35 -11.84 -0.21
C VAL A 126 -9.31 -12.94 -0.64
N ALA A 127 -9.85 -13.73 0.30
CA ALA A 127 -10.81 -14.80 -0.01
C ALA A 127 -12.09 -14.25 -0.68
N MET A 128 -12.58 -13.09 -0.21
CA MET A 128 -13.70 -12.38 -0.82
C MET A 128 -13.38 -11.94 -2.26
N ALA A 129 -12.19 -11.36 -2.49
CA ALA A 129 -11.73 -10.95 -3.81
C ALA A 129 -11.65 -12.16 -4.75
N ALA A 130 -11.12 -13.29 -4.30
CA ALA A 130 -11.08 -14.53 -5.06
C ALA A 130 -12.48 -14.99 -5.49
N GLY A 131 -13.45 -15.00 -4.56
CA GLY A 131 -14.85 -15.35 -4.86
C GLY A 131 -15.50 -14.40 -5.88
N MET A 132 -15.22 -13.09 -5.78
CA MET A 132 -15.69 -12.09 -6.75
C MET A 132 -15.08 -12.29 -8.14
N ALA A 133 -13.75 -12.52 -8.21
CA ALA A 133 -13.06 -12.79 -9.47
C ALA A 133 -13.62 -14.05 -10.17
N LYS A 134 -13.92 -15.10 -9.41
CA LYS A 134 -14.53 -16.32 -9.92
C LYS A 134 -15.94 -16.11 -10.52
N GLN A 135 -16.62 -15.04 -10.13
CA GLN A 135 -17.92 -14.61 -10.70
C GLN A 135 -17.78 -13.57 -11.82
N GLY A 136 -16.55 -13.31 -12.31
CA GLY A 136 -16.31 -12.41 -13.44
C GLY A 136 -16.24 -10.92 -13.05
N MET A 137 -16.15 -10.60 -11.76
CA MET A 137 -15.84 -9.24 -11.30
C MET A 137 -14.36 -8.95 -11.44
N LEU A 138 -14.00 -7.66 -11.37
CA LEU A 138 -12.63 -7.16 -11.30
C LEU A 138 -12.37 -6.56 -9.91
N PRO A 139 -12.09 -7.39 -8.90
CA PRO A 139 -11.85 -6.93 -7.54
C PRO A 139 -10.47 -6.30 -7.42
N VAL A 140 -10.42 -5.13 -6.76
CA VAL A 140 -9.20 -4.44 -6.38
C VAL A 140 -9.15 -4.37 -4.86
N PHE A 141 -8.20 -5.06 -4.25
CA PHE A 141 -7.94 -4.99 -2.81
C PHE A 141 -6.84 -3.99 -2.53
N ALA A 142 -7.20 -2.85 -1.91
CA ALA A 142 -6.26 -1.81 -1.51
C ALA A 142 -5.89 -1.98 -0.03
N VAL A 143 -4.60 -2.11 0.22
CA VAL A 143 -4.05 -2.53 1.51
C VAL A 143 -2.62 -2.01 1.69
N TYR A 144 -2.19 -1.80 2.94
CA TYR A 144 -0.79 -1.48 3.23
C TYR A 144 0.08 -2.73 3.10
N ASP A 145 1.29 -2.55 2.57
CA ASP A 145 2.21 -3.64 2.24
C ASP A 145 2.44 -4.60 3.42
N SER A 146 2.82 -4.09 4.58
CA SER A 146 3.05 -4.92 5.77
C SER A 146 1.80 -5.65 6.27
N PHE A 147 0.60 -5.12 6.02
CA PHE A 147 -0.64 -5.77 6.47
C PHE A 147 -1.12 -6.85 5.51
N LEU A 148 -0.80 -6.73 4.22
CA LEU A 148 -1.13 -7.74 3.22
C LEU A 148 -0.50 -9.10 3.55
N GLN A 149 0.61 -9.15 4.29
CA GLN A 149 1.25 -10.39 4.75
C GLN A 149 0.30 -11.32 5.51
N ARG A 150 -0.73 -10.76 6.19
CA ARG A 150 -1.77 -11.57 6.86
C ARG A 150 -2.66 -12.36 5.90
N GLY A 151 -2.68 -11.98 4.64
CA GLY A 151 -3.42 -12.66 3.57
C GLY A 151 -2.56 -13.56 2.69
N TYR A 152 -1.27 -13.79 3.03
CA TYR A 152 -0.34 -14.51 2.16
C TYR A 152 -0.83 -15.93 1.81
N ASP A 153 -1.27 -16.70 2.78
CA ASP A 153 -1.80 -18.05 2.56
C ASP A 153 -2.99 -18.03 1.60
N MET A 154 -3.94 -17.11 1.82
CA MET A 154 -5.11 -16.93 0.95
C MET A 154 -4.73 -16.49 -0.47
N LEU A 155 -3.68 -15.66 -0.62
CA LEU A 155 -3.19 -15.30 -1.94
C LEU A 155 -2.65 -16.51 -2.70
N VAL A 156 -1.98 -17.43 -2.02
CA VAL A 156 -1.50 -18.68 -2.61
C VAL A 156 -2.67 -19.62 -2.89
N GLN A 157 -3.49 -19.93 -1.87
CA GLN A 157 -4.50 -20.99 -1.92
C GLN A 157 -5.76 -20.57 -2.70
N ASP A 158 -6.29 -19.35 -2.42
CA ASP A 158 -7.60 -18.96 -2.96
C ASP A 158 -7.46 -18.22 -4.29
N VAL A 159 -6.32 -17.57 -4.56
CA VAL A 159 -6.13 -16.73 -5.75
C VAL A 159 -5.19 -17.38 -6.77
N SER A 160 -3.96 -17.71 -6.35
CA SER A 160 -2.89 -18.12 -7.27
C SER A 160 -3.13 -19.50 -7.87
N LEU A 161 -3.56 -20.50 -7.09
CA LEU A 161 -3.79 -21.86 -7.58
C LEU A 161 -4.82 -21.93 -8.71
N ASP A 162 -5.87 -21.14 -8.62
CA ASP A 162 -6.93 -21.03 -9.65
C ASP A 162 -6.63 -19.93 -10.69
N SER A 163 -5.45 -19.26 -10.60
CA SER A 163 -5.07 -18.14 -11.46
C SER A 163 -6.14 -17.04 -11.53
N LEU A 164 -6.80 -16.74 -10.42
CA LEU A 164 -7.89 -15.77 -10.37
C LEU A 164 -7.37 -14.34 -10.57
N HIS A 165 -8.08 -13.56 -11.37
CA HIS A 165 -7.74 -12.18 -11.65
C HIS A 165 -8.15 -11.27 -10.50
N VAL A 166 -7.29 -11.13 -9.52
CA VAL A 166 -7.40 -10.21 -8.38
C VAL A 166 -6.30 -9.16 -8.49
N VAL A 167 -6.66 -7.89 -8.39
CA VAL A 167 -5.69 -6.78 -8.39
C VAL A 167 -5.43 -6.34 -6.95
N LEU A 168 -4.17 -6.28 -6.56
CA LEU A 168 -3.71 -5.79 -5.27
C LEU A 168 -3.12 -4.39 -5.44
N ALA A 169 -3.73 -3.38 -4.85
CA ALA A 169 -3.17 -2.04 -4.74
C ALA A 169 -2.41 -1.94 -3.41
N VAL A 170 -1.09 -2.15 -3.50
CA VAL A 170 -0.22 -2.29 -2.33
C VAL A 170 0.42 -0.95 -2.02
N ASP A 171 -0.13 -0.27 -1.05
CA ASP A 171 0.26 1.05 -0.59
C ASP A 171 1.34 0.96 0.51
N ARG A 172 2.11 2.00 0.73
CA ARG A 172 3.19 2.10 1.74
C ARG A 172 4.31 1.08 1.54
N THR A 173 4.74 0.91 0.30
CA THR A 173 5.86 0.03 0.00
C THR A 173 7.20 0.68 0.35
N GLY A 174 8.19 -0.15 0.70
CA GLY A 174 9.52 0.30 1.10
C GLY A 174 9.55 0.90 2.50
N LEU A 175 10.42 1.88 2.72
CA LEU A 175 10.60 2.54 4.01
C LEU A 175 9.60 3.68 4.18
N VAL A 176 8.79 3.61 5.22
CA VAL A 176 7.73 4.59 5.53
C VAL A 176 8.03 5.28 6.86
N GLY A 177 8.91 6.26 6.82
CA GLY A 177 9.43 6.91 8.03
C GLY A 177 8.35 7.56 8.92
N ALA A 178 7.29 8.10 8.32
CA ALA A 178 6.23 8.76 9.08
C ALA A 178 5.31 7.78 9.83
N ASP A 179 5.17 6.54 9.35
CA ASP A 179 4.32 5.51 9.96
C ASP A 179 5.12 4.55 10.85
N GLY A 180 6.45 4.58 10.74
CA GLY A 180 7.37 3.75 11.52
C GLY A 180 7.54 2.34 10.98
N GLU A 181 8.35 1.56 11.68
CA GLU A 181 8.83 0.24 11.25
C GLU A 181 7.74 -0.81 11.00
N THR A 182 6.59 -0.68 11.66
CA THR A 182 5.44 -1.60 11.47
C THR A 182 4.77 -1.46 10.10
N HIS A 183 5.14 -0.43 9.33
CA HIS A 183 4.62 -0.17 7.98
C HIS A 183 5.68 -0.33 6.89
N HIS A 184 6.88 -0.77 7.24
CA HIS A 184 7.92 -1.06 6.26
C HIS A 184 7.61 -2.38 5.56
N GLY A 185 7.53 -2.36 4.23
CA GLY A 185 7.22 -3.52 3.41
C GLY A 185 8.37 -3.89 2.47
N CYS A 186 8.44 -5.17 2.08
CA CYS A 186 9.37 -5.67 1.09
C CYS A 186 8.63 -6.41 -0.03
N ILE A 187 9.32 -6.66 -1.15
CA ILE A 187 8.72 -7.29 -2.32
C ILE A 187 8.71 -8.82 -2.27
N ASP A 188 9.54 -9.41 -1.45
CA ASP A 188 9.90 -10.83 -1.51
C ASP A 188 8.70 -11.76 -1.49
N TYR A 189 7.76 -11.56 -0.58
CA TYR A 189 6.62 -12.45 -0.44
C TYR A 189 5.66 -12.39 -1.63
N LEU A 190 5.52 -11.25 -2.32
CA LEU A 190 4.68 -11.13 -3.51
C LEU A 190 5.30 -11.82 -4.72
N SER A 191 6.61 -11.70 -4.89
CA SER A 191 7.33 -12.33 -6.00
C SER A 191 7.38 -13.86 -5.90
N GLN A 192 7.13 -14.42 -4.72
CA GLN A 192 7.07 -15.86 -4.46
C GLN A 192 5.70 -16.48 -4.78
N ILE A 193 4.66 -15.66 -4.98
CA ILE A 193 3.32 -16.16 -5.31
C ILE A 193 3.28 -16.57 -6.80
N PRO A 194 2.99 -17.84 -7.11
CA PRO A 194 2.97 -18.30 -8.49
C PRO A 194 1.98 -17.52 -9.36
N GLY A 195 2.39 -17.13 -10.56
CA GLY A 195 1.57 -16.38 -11.50
C GLY A 195 1.28 -14.93 -11.14
N MET A 196 1.84 -14.42 -10.04
CA MET A 196 1.71 -13.02 -9.64
C MET A 196 2.48 -12.11 -10.59
N THR A 197 1.81 -11.07 -11.10
CA THR A 197 2.46 -9.96 -11.80
C THR A 197 2.64 -8.80 -10.84
N VAL A 198 3.87 -8.25 -10.74
CA VAL A 198 4.15 -7.15 -9.79
C VAL A 198 4.71 -5.95 -10.54
N PHE A 199 3.96 -4.85 -10.51
CA PHE A 199 4.31 -3.55 -11.06
C PHE A 199 4.82 -2.59 -9.98
N CYS A 200 5.80 -1.75 -10.33
CA CYS A 200 6.39 -0.77 -9.42
C CYS A 200 6.46 0.61 -10.08
N PRO A 201 5.39 1.40 -10.08
CA PRO A 201 5.37 2.73 -10.65
C PRO A 201 6.28 3.69 -9.88
N ALA A 202 6.95 4.59 -10.59
CA ALA A 202 7.79 5.66 -10.05
C ALA A 202 7.14 7.05 -10.23
N SER A 203 6.09 7.16 -11.04
CA SER A 203 5.35 8.38 -11.31
C SER A 203 3.84 8.16 -11.22
N PHE A 204 3.08 9.25 -11.14
CA PHE A 204 1.62 9.17 -11.20
C PHE A 204 1.10 8.71 -12.58
N SER A 205 1.85 9.02 -13.65
CA SER A 205 1.51 8.55 -15.00
C SER A 205 1.64 7.04 -15.08
N GLU A 206 2.76 6.50 -14.63
CA GLU A 206 2.98 5.05 -14.56
C GLU A 206 1.96 4.34 -13.67
N LEU A 207 1.59 4.94 -12.52
CA LEU A 207 0.57 4.34 -11.65
C LEU A 207 -0.77 4.16 -12.39
N ARG A 208 -1.20 5.18 -13.14
CA ARG A 208 -2.43 5.10 -13.94
C ARG A 208 -2.33 4.05 -15.05
N HIS A 209 -1.20 4.03 -15.74
CA HIS A 209 -0.93 3.06 -16.80
C HIS A 209 -0.93 1.63 -16.25
N MET A 210 -0.14 1.39 -15.20
CA MET A 210 -0.02 0.06 -14.58
C MET A 210 -1.32 -0.42 -13.91
N LEU A 211 -2.15 0.50 -13.39
CA LEU A 211 -3.48 0.13 -12.89
C LEU A 211 -4.39 -0.37 -14.02
N ARG A 212 -4.34 0.25 -15.19
CA ARG A 212 -5.10 -0.20 -16.35
C ARG A 212 -4.58 -1.54 -16.86
N ALA A 213 -3.25 -1.70 -16.96
CA ALA A 213 -2.63 -2.95 -17.36
C ALA A 213 -2.97 -4.09 -16.38
N ALA A 214 -2.91 -3.83 -15.07
CA ALA A 214 -3.30 -4.81 -14.05
C ALA A 214 -4.78 -5.23 -14.16
N LEU A 215 -5.68 -4.29 -14.49
CA LEU A 215 -7.12 -4.56 -14.60
C LEU A 215 -7.52 -5.25 -15.90
N TYR A 216 -6.83 -5.00 -17.03
CA TYR A 216 -7.34 -5.39 -18.33
C TYR A 216 -6.41 -6.32 -19.11
N ASP A 217 -5.08 -6.29 -18.85
CA ASP A 217 -4.11 -7.03 -19.65
C ASP A 217 -3.56 -8.26 -18.88
N CYS A 218 -3.62 -8.26 -17.55
CA CYS A 218 -3.28 -9.42 -16.72
C CYS A 218 -4.41 -10.45 -16.71
N LYS A 219 -4.03 -11.74 -16.70
CA LYS A 219 -4.97 -12.85 -16.65
C LYS A 219 -5.04 -13.55 -15.29
N GLY A 220 -4.01 -13.37 -14.46
CA GLY A 220 -3.90 -13.91 -13.11
C GLY A 220 -3.80 -12.78 -12.07
N PRO A 221 -3.33 -13.08 -10.87
CA PRO A 221 -3.16 -12.08 -9.82
C PRO A 221 -2.14 -11.01 -10.23
N ALA A 222 -2.46 -9.75 -9.93
CA ALA A 222 -1.58 -8.62 -10.21
C ALA A 222 -1.45 -7.71 -8.98
N ALA A 223 -0.26 -7.22 -8.71
CA ALA A 223 0.00 -6.26 -7.65
C ALA A 223 0.64 -5.00 -8.23
N ILE A 224 0.20 -3.84 -7.75
CA ILE A 224 0.80 -2.55 -8.06
C ILE A 224 1.33 -2.00 -6.73
N ARG A 225 2.65 -1.85 -6.62
CA ARG A 225 3.33 -1.44 -5.40
C ARG A 225 3.77 0.02 -5.50
N TYR A 226 3.28 0.86 -4.62
CA TYR A 226 3.61 2.28 -4.59
C TYR A 226 3.83 2.79 -3.16
N PRO A 227 4.69 3.83 -2.98
CA PRO A 227 5.03 4.34 -1.67
C PRO A 227 3.95 5.26 -1.12
N ARG A 228 4.04 5.59 0.15
CA ARG A 228 3.35 6.72 0.74
C ARG A 228 3.93 8.03 0.22
N GLY A 229 3.07 9.01 -0.10
CA GLY A 229 3.48 10.36 -0.52
C GLY A 229 3.37 10.60 -2.02
N GLY A 230 4.07 11.62 -2.49
CA GLY A 230 4.04 12.09 -3.87
C GLY A 230 5.11 11.48 -4.76
N GLU A 231 5.05 11.78 -6.05
CA GLU A 231 6.10 11.45 -7.01
C GLU A 231 7.31 12.38 -6.85
N GLY A 232 8.49 11.92 -7.31
CA GLY A 232 9.71 12.70 -7.33
C GLY A 232 9.88 13.56 -8.60
N ALA A 233 11.15 13.77 -8.98
CA ALA A 233 11.49 14.48 -10.21
C ALA A 233 11.18 13.67 -11.47
N TYR A 234 11.25 12.33 -11.40
CA TYR A 234 10.86 11.43 -12.48
C TYR A 234 9.34 11.41 -12.61
N ARG A 235 8.83 11.75 -13.81
CA ARG A 235 7.39 11.87 -14.10
C ARG A 235 6.98 11.24 -15.41
N GLU A 236 7.88 10.47 -16.03
CA GLU A 236 7.62 9.82 -17.29
C GLU A 236 6.65 8.65 -17.14
N ASP A 237 6.18 8.17 -18.27
CA ASP A 237 5.42 6.93 -18.41
C ASP A 237 6.26 5.92 -19.21
N CYS A 238 6.47 4.74 -18.66
CA CYS A 238 7.21 3.68 -19.32
C CYS A 238 6.40 2.96 -20.41
N GLY A 239 5.11 3.24 -20.55
CA GLY A 239 4.20 2.44 -21.37
C GLY A 239 4.19 0.98 -20.91
N ASP A 240 4.12 0.04 -21.86
CA ASP A 240 4.05 -1.41 -21.59
C ASP A 240 5.41 -2.06 -21.34
N ALA A 241 6.51 -1.27 -21.39
CA ALA A 241 7.85 -1.81 -21.22
C ALA A 241 8.05 -2.41 -19.83
N ALA A 242 8.53 -3.65 -19.74
CA ALA A 242 8.87 -4.27 -18.46
C ALA A 242 10.17 -3.70 -17.86
N VAL A 243 11.08 -3.23 -18.74
CA VAL A 243 12.38 -2.65 -18.37
C VAL A 243 12.62 -1.39 -19.18
N SER A 244 13.11 -0.34 -18.54
CA SER A 244 13.45 0.93 -19.20
C SER A 244 14.89 1.34 -18.89
N VAL A 245 15.65 1.75 -19.92
CA VAL A 245 16.96 2.38 -19.75
C VAL A 245 16.75 3.89 -19.69
N LEU A 246 16.83 4.46 -18.51
CA LEU A 246 16.55 5.88 -18.28
C LEU A 246 17.76 6.78 -18.53
N ARG A 247 18.97 6.20 -18.42
CA ARG A 247 20.22 6.89 -18.71
C ARG A 247 21.23 5.89 -19.26
N GLN A 248 21.95 6.30 -20.29
CA GLN A 248 23.06 5.52 -20.84
C GLN A 248 24.36 5.77 -20.07
N GLY A 249 25.23 4.75 -19.98
CA GLY A 249 26.55 4.81 -19.36
C GLY A 249 27.29 3.49 -19.54
N THR A 250 28.62 3.54 -19.42
CA THR A 250 29.54 2.42 -19.71
C THR A 250 30.33 1.94 -18.50
N ASP A 251 30.53 2.79 -17.48
CA ASP A 251 31.43 2.50 -16.37
C ASP A 251 30.75 1.70 -15.25
N ALA A 252 29.46 1.93 -15.04
CA ALA A 252 28.63 1.18 -14.10
C ALA A 252 27.16 1.21 -14.52
N CYS A 253 26.37 0.30 -13.96
CA CYS A 253 24.93 0.26 -14.11
C CYS A 253 24.25 0.19 -12.76
N ILE A 254 23.25 1.05 -12.54
CA ILE A 254 22.34 0.97 -11.39
C ILE A 254 21.02 0.37 -11.89
N VAL A 255 20.61 -0.75 -11.29
CA VAL A 255 19.28 -1.33 -11.50
C VAL A 255 18.41 -0.99 -10.29
N THR A 256 17.21 -0.48 -10.54
CA THR A 256 16.29 -0.10 -9.49
C THR A 256 14.85 -0.24 -9.96
N TYR A 257 13.88 0.01 -9.06
CA TYR A 257 12.45 0.06 -9.37
C TYR A 257 11.72 1.10 -8.50
N GLY A 258 10.49 1.41 -8.90
CA GLY A 258 9.66 2.36 -8.17
C GLY A 258 10.33 3.73 -8.01
N VAL A 259 9.99 4.41 -6.94
CA VAL A 259 10.43 5.81 -6.70
C VAL A 259 11.92 5.96 -6.45
N LEU A 260 12.66 4.87 -6.14
CA LEU A 260 14.11 4.91 -5.98
C LEU A 260 14.85 5.28 -7.27
N VAL A 261 14.17 5.25 -8.40
CA VAL A 261 14.70 5.78 -9.67
C VAL A 261 15.18 7.23 -9.53
N ASN A 262 14.55 8.02 -8.67
CA ASN A 262 14.95 9.42 -8.45
C ASN A 262 16.35 9.49 -7.82
N GLN A 263 16.63 8.67 -6.81
CA GLN A 263 17.94 8.58 -6.17
C GLN A 263 19.00 8.02 -7.12
N ALA A 264 18.63 7.01 -7.94
CA ALA A 264 19.52 6.44 -8.94
C ALA A 264 19.93 7.48 -10.01
N LEU A 265 18.98 8.27 -10.52
CA LEU A 265 19.24 9.32 -11.48
C LEU A 265 20.07 10.46 -10.90
N GLU A 266 19.82 10.86 -9.63
CA GLU A 266 20.60 11.85 -8.93
C GLU A 266 22.05 11.37 -8.70
N ALA A 267 22.24 10.13 -8.26
CA ALA A 267 23.56 9.53 -8.09
C ALA A 267 24.33 9.46 -9.41
N ALA A 268 23.67 9.02 -10.48
CA ALA A 268 24.27 8.98 -11.80
C ALA A 268 24.66 10.38 -12.33
N GLN A 269 23.87 11.40 -12.01
CA GLN A 269 24.23 12.79 -12.37
C GLN A 269 25.41 13.30 -11.59
N ARG A 270 25.51 13.02 -10.28
CA ARG A 270 26.67 13.40 -9.44
C ARG A 270 27.95 12.74 -9.94
N LEU A 271 27.90 11.42 -10.23
CA LEU A 271 29.03 10.68 -10.74
C LEU A 271 29.49 11.15 -12.13
N ALA A 272 28.56 11.59 -12.98
CA ALA A 272 28.89 12.17 -14.27
C ALA A 272 29.73 13.47 -14.13
N ASN A 273 29.51 14.27 -13.09
CA ASN A 273 30.32 15.46 -12.82
C ASN A 273 31.77 15.09 -12.40
N GLU A 274 31.98 13.85 -11.98
CA GLU A 274 33.29 13.25 -11.64
C GLU A 274 33.88 12.44 -12.80
N GLY A 275 33.26 12.45 -13.98
CA GLY A 275 33.72 11.77 -15.18
C GLY A 275 33.33 10.29 -15.26
N VAL A 276 32.43 9.81 -14.39
CA VAL A 276 31.94 8.41 -14.38
C VAL A 276 30.59 8.30 -15.08
N ALA A 277 30.51 7.53 -16.15
CA ALA A 277 29.31 7.33 -16.95
C ALA A 277 28.48 6.16 -16.39
N VAL A 278 27.42 6.48 -15.66
CA VAL A 278 26.53 5.49 -15.04
C VAL A 278 25.26 5.31 -15.85
N ARG A 279 24.95 4.05 -16.20
CA ARG A 279 23.67 3.65 -16.78
C ARG A 279 22.65 3.50 -15.63
N VAL A 280 21.39 3.91 -15.87
CA VAL A 280 20.29 3.68 -14.95
C VAL A 280 19.22 2.85 -15.65
N VAL A 281 18.96 1.67 -15.11
CA VAL A 281 17.96 0.71 -15.59
C VAL A 281 16.84 0.63 -14.56
N LYS A 282 15.61 0.85 -15.00
CA LYS A 282 14.41 0.75 -14.18
C LYS A 282 13.63 -0.51 -14.54
N LEU A 283 13.32 -1.32 -13.55
CA LEU A 283 12.37 -2.41 -13.66
C LEU A 283 10.95 -1.85 -13.40
N ASN A 284 10.11 -1.86 -14.43
CA ASN A 284 8.71 -1.41 -14.33
C ASN A 284 7.84 -2.56 -13.82
N ARG A 285 8.22 -3.80 -14.19
CA ARG A 285 7.66 -5.04 -13.67
C ARG A 285 8.78 -5.88 -13.05
N VAL A 286 8.63 -6.22 -11.78
CA VAL A 286 9.63 -6.96 -11.01
C VAL A 286 9.30 -8.44 -10.86
N ALA A 287 8.07 -8.84 -11.17
CA ALA A 287 7.65 -10.24 -11.29
C ALA A 287 6.57 -10.39 -12.37
N PRO A 288 6.65 -11.37 -13.28
CA PRO A 288 7.86 -12.09 -13.60
C PRO A 288 8.92 -11.16 -14.22
N LEU A 289 10.21 -11.43 -13.96
CA LEU A 289 11.28 -10.70 -14.62
C LEU A 289 11.37 -11.15 -16.09
N GLU A 290 11.43 -10.19 -17.00
CA GLU A 290 11.77 -10.43 -18.41
C GLU A 290 13.28 -10.47 -18.59
N TRP A 291 13.88 -11.65 -18.35
CA TRP A 291 15.32 -11.82 -18.31
C TRP A 291 16.03 -11.36 -19.58
N ASP A 292 15.48 -11.58 -20.76
CA ASP A 292 16.08 -11.13 -22.02
C ASP A 292 16.14 -9.60 -22.08
N ALA A 293 15.07 -8.91 -21.65
CA ALA A 293 15.04 -7.45 -21.57
C ALA A 293 16.01 -6.92 -20.52
N VAL A 294 16.08 -7.57 -19.35
CA VAL A 294 17.04 -7.21 -18.30
C VAL A 294 18.47 -7.39 -18.78
N CYS A 295 18.81 -8.56 -19.35
CA CYS A 295 20.15 -8.83 -19.87
C CYS A 295 20.53 -7.84 -20.98
N GLY A 296 19.62 -7.54 -21.91
CA GLY A 296 19.86 -6.55 -22.96
C GLY A 296 20.08 -5.13 -22.40
N ALA A 297 19.35 -4.75 -21.35
CA ALA A 297 19.54 -3.45 -20.70
C ALA A 297 20.88 -3.35 -19.94
N LEU A 298 21.43 -4.49 -19.50
CA LEU A 298 22.71 -4.58 -18.77
C LEU A 298 23.93 -4.78 -19.69
N ASP A 299 23.71 -5.06 -20.97
CA ASP A 299 24.80 -5.41 -21.90
C ASP A 299 25.90 -4.32 -21.89
N GLY A 300 27.16 -4.78 -21.83
CA GLY A 300 28.35 -3.93 -21.77
C GLY A 300 28.60 -3.23 -20.41
N ALA A 301 27.78 -3.47 -19.39
CA ALA A 301 28.05 -2.92 -18.05
C ALA A 301 29.16 -3.71 -17.33
N SER A 302 30.23 -3.01 -16.92
CA SER A 302 31.36 -3.64 -16.20
C SER A 302 31.12 -3.81 -14.70
N ARG A 303 30.22 -3.01 -14.13
CA ARG A 303 29.86 -3.02 -12.70
C ARG A 303 28.36 -2.87 -12.56
N LEU A 304 27.78 -3.64 -11.65
CA LEU A 304 26.35 -3.62 -11.35
C LEU A 304 26.11 -3.24 -9.89
N VAL A 305 25.20 -2.32 -9.69
CA VAL A 305 24.64 -1.94 -8.38
C VAL A 305 23.13 -2.15 -8.44
N VAL A 306 22.59 -2.90 -7.49
CA VAL A 306 21.13 -3.00 -7.29
C VAL A 306 20.76 -2.07 -6.17
N LEU A 307 19.80 -1.18 -6.44
CA LEU A 307 19.27 -0.23 -5.47
C LEU A 307 17.82 -0.60 -5.17
N GLU A 308 17.59 -1.07 -3.94
CA GLU A 308 16.31 -1.49 -3.41
C GLU A 308 15.94 -0.73 -2.14
#